data_fe4a3c6f455665eb78fb7910e07e99c6
#
_entry.id   fe4a3c6f455665eb78fb7910e07e99c6
#
_cell.length_a   1.000
_cell.length_b   1.000
_cell.length_c   1.000
_cell.angle_alpha   90.00
_cell.angle_beta   90.00
_cell.angle_gamma   90.00
#
_symmetry.space_group_name_H-M   'P 1'
#
loop_
_entity.id
_entity.type
_entity.pdbx_description
1 polymer ?
#
loop_
_entity_poly.entity_id
_entity_poly.type
_entity_poly.pdbx_seq_one_letter_code
_entity_poly.pdbx_strand_id
1 'polypeptide(L)'
;MKFTRLVSALALAALASTATFATAEEKTDFKVAWSIYVGWMPWGYANDTGIVKKWADKYGIKIDVVQFNDYVESINQYTAGAFDALTVTNMDALSVPAAGGVDTTAVIVGDFSNGNDAVILKGKKDLAAIKGQKVNLVEFSVSHYLLARALESIKLKERDVKVVNTSDADMVAAYKTKAVTAVVTWNPLVSEILTDKNAHAVFDSSKIPGEIMDLLVANTAVLKDNPDFAKALVGIWYETTALFTADTPEGKAAREAMGKASGTDLAGFDSQLAATRLFAKAPEAVAFVRSPDVGTTMDRVRKFLFEKELLGSGAKSADAIGIELPGGKVLGDAKNVKLRFTDTWMALVADGKL
;
A
#
# COMPACT_ATOMS: atom_id res chain seq x y z
N MET A 1 -49.64 62.57 52.72
CA MET A 1 -48.39 61.85 52.36
C MET A 1 -48.65 60.40 52.48
N LYS A 2 -48.86 59.69 51.31
CA LYS A 2 -49.03 58.25 51.24
C LYS A 2 -48.08 57.73 50.20
N PHE A 3 -47.12 56.91 50.63
CA PHE A 3 -46.17 56.21 49.76
C PHE A 3 -46.86 54.95 49.17
N THR A 4 -46.96 54.89 47.86
CA THR A 4 -47.42 53.72 47.13
C THR A 4 -46.19 52.92 46.67
N ARG A 5 -46.05 51.69 47.14
CA ARG A 5 -44.99 50.75 46.69
C ARG A 5 -45.45 50.03 45.43
N LEU A 6 -44.72 50.24 44.35
CA LEU A 6 -44.83 49.43 43.12
C LEU A 6 -43.99 48.14 43.29
N VAL A 7 -44.62 46.97 43.19
CA VAL A 7 -43.97 45.72 43.17
C VAL A 7 -43.83 45.30 41.66
N SER A 8 -42.59 45.30 41.14
CA SER A 8 -42.31 44.84 39.82
C SER A 8 -42.06 43.33 39.88
N ALA A 9 -42.92 42.53 39.27
CA ALA A 9 -42.70 41.10 39.05
C ALA A 9 -41.79 40.89 37.82
N LEU A 10 -40.57 40.36 38.04
CA LEU A 10 -39.69 39.86 36.98
C LEU A 10 -40.17 38.47 36.61
N ALA A 11 -40.68 38.31 35.39
CA ALA A 11 -40.89 36.99 34.76
C ALA A 11 -39.57 36.53 34.12
N LEU A 12 -38.92 35.53 34.72
CA LEU A 12 -37.79 34.82 34.11
C LEU A 12 -38.36 33.87 33.06
N ALA A 13 -38.23 34.22 31.78
CA ALA A 13 -38.44 33.28 30.68
C ALA A 13 -37.20 32.39 30.55
N ALA A 14 -37.29 31.12 31.00
CA ALA A 14 -36.28 30.09 30.73
C ALA A 14 -36.37 29.67 29.26
N LEU A 15 -35.46 30.20 28.43
CA LEU A 15 -35.19 29.63 27.08
C LEU A 15 -34.49 28.30 27.26
N ALA A 16 -35.22 27.20 27.15
CA ALA A 16 -34.66 25.89 26.96
C ALA A 16 -34.05 25.84 25.56
N SER A 17 -32.74 26.07 25.43
CA SER A 17 -31.99 25.83 24.23
C SER A 17 -31.92 24.30 24.02
N THR A 18 -32.77 23.76 23.19
CA THR A 18 -32.61 22.40 22.66
C THR A 18 -31.42 22.42 21.73
N ALA A 19 -30.24 22.02 22.22
CA ALA A 19 -29.11 21.72 21.40
C ALA A 19 -29.49 20.49 20.57
N THR A 20 -29.90 20.72 19.34
CA THR A 20 -29.94 19.67 18.32
C THR A 20 -28.50 19.26 18.07
N PHE A 21 -28.10 18.12 18.63
CA PHE A 21 -26.90 17.44 18.17
C PHE A 21 -27.17 17.07 16.71
N ALA A 22 -26.58 17.81 15.78
CA ALA A 22 -26.48 17.38 14.41
C ALA A 22 -25.66 16.07 14.46
N THR A 23 -26.31 14.93 14.30
CA THR A 23 -25.63 13.68 13.98
C THR A 23 -24.90 13.96 12.67
N ALA A 24 -23.57 13.91 12.69
CA ALA A 24 -22.80 13.95 11.46
C ALA A 24 -23.37 12.88 10.53
N GLU A 25 -23.73 13.27 9.32
CA GLU A 25 -24.24 12.33 8.32
C GLU A 25 -23.21 11.23 8.13
N GLU A 26 -23.64 9.98 8.26
CA GLU A 26 -22.74 8.83 8.15
C GLU A 26 -22.17 8.80 6.73
N LYS A 27 -20.84 8.71 6.62
CA LYS A 27 -20.17 8.68 5.31
C LYS A 27 -20.54 7.40 4.59
N THR A 28 -21.11 7.52 3.39
CA THR A 28 -21.56 6.38 2.57
C THR A 28 -20.76 6.19 1.27
N ASP A 29 -20.00 7.20 0.88
CA ASP A 29 -19.24 7.21 -0.38
C ASP A 29 -17.74 7.17 -0.08
N PHE A 30 -17.05 6.13 -0.59
CA PHE A 30 -15.64 5.86 -0.33
C PHE A 30 -14.86 5.74 -1.64
N LYS A 31 -13.57 6.11 -1.59
CA LYS A 31 -12.66 6.02 -2.73
C LYS A 31 -11.43 5.19 -2.40
N VAL A 32 -11.08 4.29 -3.30
CA VAL A 32 -9.90 3.43 -3.24
C VAL A 32 -8.98 3.77 -4.39
N ALA A 33 -7.75 4.17 -4.11
CA ALA A 33 -6.71 4.39 -5.12
C ALA A 33 -5.87 3.13 -5.30
N TRP A 34 -5.49 2.82 -6.55
CA TRP A 34 -4.56 1.74 -6.84
C TRP A 34 -3.74 2.06 -8.10
N SER A 35 -2.60 1.40 -8.27
CA SER A 35 -1.76 1.51 -9.46
C SER A 35 -1.39 0.13 -10.02
N ILE A 36 -0.83 0.09 -11.22
CA ILE A 36 -0.53 -1.16 -11.91
C ILE A 36 0.64 -1.89 -11.25
N TYR A 37 0.32 -3.02 -10.65
CA TYR A 37 1.23 -4.05 -10.14
C TYR A 37 0.47 -5.38 -10.13
N VAL A 38 1.13 -6.49 -10.41
CA VAL A 38 0.46 -7.80 -10.55
C VAL A 38 -0.42 -8.14 -9.33
N GLY A 39 0.06 -7.89 -8.11
CA GLY A 39 -0.67 -8.11 -6.86
C GLY A 39 -1.84 -7.15 -6.62
N TRP A 40 -1.93 -6.02 -7.35
CA TRP A 40 -3.01 -5.05 -7.21
C TRP A 40 -4.03 -5.07 -8.36
N MET A 41 -3.73 -5.76 -9.46
CA MET A 41 -4.67 -5.94 -10.58
C MET A 41 -6.06 -6.46 -10.16
N PRO A 42 -6.21 -7.27 -9.08
CA PRO A 42 -7.53 -7.69 -8.60
C PRO A 42 -8.49 -6.55 -8.30
N TRP A 43 -8.02 -5.35 -7.92
CA TRP A 43 -8.88 -4.19 -7.64
C TRP A 43 -9.59 -3.68 -8.89
N GLY A 44 -8.84 -3.50 -9.99
CA GLY A 44 -9.42 -3.12 -11.30
C GLY A 44 -10.39 -4.18 -11.80
N TYR A 45 -9.99 -5.44 -11.77
CA TYR A 45 -10.83 -6.56 -12.19
C TYR A 45 -12.14 -6.64 -11.39
N ALA A 46 -12.07 -6.52 -10.06
CA ALA A 46 -13.25 -6.52 -9.19
C ALA A 46 -14.21 -5.36 -9.49
N ASN A 47 -13.66 -4.20 -9.83
CA ASN A 47 -14.45 -3.04 -10.24
C ASN A 47 -15.19 -3.32 -11.56
N ASP A 48 -14.47 -3.78 -12.58
CA ASP A 48 -15.00 -3.99 -13.93
C ASP A 48 -16.02 -5.13 -14.01
N THR A 49 -15.90 -6.12 -13.11
CA THR A 49 -16.80 -7.30 -13.06
C THR A 49 -17.97 -7.15 -12.09
N GLY A 50 -18.06 -6.00 -11.38
CA GLY A 50 -19.14 -5.71 -10.45
C GLY A 50 -19.00 -6.35 -9.07
N ILE A 51 -17.87 -6.99 -8.75
CA ILE A 51 -17.59 -7.53 -7.40
C ILE A 51 -17.55 -6.39 -6.38
N VAL A 52 -16.93 -5.25 -6.74
CA VAL A 52 -16.93 -4.04 -5.89
C VAL A 52 -18.36 -3.60 -5.58
N LYS A 53 -19.20 -3.48 -6.63
CA LYS A 53 -20.61 -3.08 -6.45
C LYS A 53 -21.39 -4.05 -5.57
N LYS A 54 -21.21 -5.37 -5.75
CA LYS A 54 -21.86 -6.41 -4.94
C LYS A 54 -21.58 -6.22 -3.44
N TRP A 55 -20.32 -6.00 -3.07
CA TRP A 55 -19.94 -5.84 -1.67
C TRP A 55 -20.33 -4.48 -1.11
N ALA A 56 -20.27 -3.43 -1.92
CA ALA A 56 -20.74 -2.10 -1.54
C ALA A 56 -22.26 -2.12 -1.27
N ASP A 57 -23.06 -2.71 -2.17
CA ASP A 57 -24.51 -2.86 -2.00
C ASP A 57 -24.88 -3.67 -0.74
N LYS A 58 -24.09 -4.72 -0.41
CA LYS A 58 -24.31 -5.53 0.81
C LYS A 58 -24.29 -4.70 2.08
N TYR A 59 -23.47 -3.66 2.12
CA TYR A 59 -23.31 -2.79 3.28
C TYR A 59 -23.97 -1.41 3.11
N GLY A 60 -24.73 -1.19 2.04
CA GLY A 60 -25.42 0.08 1.80
C GLY A 60 -24.50 1.28 1.55
N ILE A 61 -23.28 1.04 1.05
CA ILE A 61 -22.27 2.05 0.76
C ILE A 61 -21.95 2.09 -0.74
N LYS A 62 -21.18 3.11 -1.15
CA LYS A 62 -20.59 3.20 -2.49
C LYS A 62 -19.08 3.18 -2.38
N ILE A 63 -18.42 2.46 -3.27
CA ILE A 63 -16.97 2.38 -3.37
C ILE A 63 -16.57 2.69 -4.80
N ASP A 64 -15.77 3.73 -4.97
CA ASP A 64 -15.18 4.14 -6.24
C ASP A 64 -13.71 3.70 -6.27
N VAL A 65 -13.36 2.80 -7.19
CA VAL A 65 -12.02 2.23 -7.32
C VAL A 65 -11.31 2.89 -8.50
N VAL A 66 -10.29 3.69 -8.22
CA VAL A 66 -9.63 4.55 -9.20
C VAL A 66 -8.20 4.12 -9.45
N GLN A 67 -7.88 3.82 -10.71
CA GLN A 67 -6.53 3.49 -11.14
C GLN A 67 -5.70 4.76 -11.38
N PHE A 68 -4.46 4.73 -10.91
CA PHE A 68 -3.43 5.71 -11.22
C PHE A 68 -2.36 5.10 -12.12
N ASN A 69 -1.85 5.88 -13.06
CA ASN A 69 -0.74 5.49 -13.92
C ASN A 69 0.63 5.76 -13.28
N ASP A 70 0.67 6.60 -12.26
CA ASP A 70 1.84 6.94 -11.47
C ASP A 70 1.60 6.50 -10.03
N TYR A 71 2.47 5.64 -9.53
CA TYR A 71 2.37 5.05 -8.19
C TYR A 71 2.48 6.11 -7.09
N VAL A 72 3.46 7.01 -7.20
CA VAL A 72 3.70 8.05 -6.19
C VAL A 72 2.55 9.04 -6.14
N GLU A 73 1.94 9.36 -7.28
CA GLU A 73 0.77 10.23 -7.32
C GLU A 73 -0.42 9.62 -6.56
N SER A 74 -0.65 8.30 -6.67
CA SER A 74 -1.71 7.63 -5.91
C SER A 74 -1.51 7.80 -4.39
N ILE A 75 -0.27 7.69 -3.91
CA ILE A 75 0.08 7.88 -2.50
C ILE A 75 -0.13 9.33 -2.07
N ASN A 76 0.26 10.29 -2.90
CA ASN A 76 0.09 11.72 -2.64
C ASN A 76 -1.39 12.09 -2.52
N GLN A 77 -2.25 11.58 -3.40
CA GLN A 77 -3.69 11.82 -3.36
C GLN A 77 -4.35 11.22 -2.10
N TYR A 78 -3.94 10.02 -1.68
CA TYR A 78 -4.38 9.45 -0.41
C TYR A 78 -3.90 10.30 0.79
N THR A 79 -2.64 10.70 0.79
CA THR A 79 -2.04 11.52 1.85
C THR A 79 -2.72 12.88 1.97
N ALA A 80 -3.16 13.44 0.85
CA ALA A 80 -3.94 14.69 0.79
C ALA A 80 -5.41 14.52 1.23
N GLY A 81 -5.87 13.29 1.49
CA GLY A 81 -7.24 13.00 1.92
C GLY A 81 -8.26 12.93 0.78
N ALA A 82 -7.82 12.83 -0.49
CA ALA A 82 -8.70 12.67 -1.64
C ALA A 82 -9.25 11.22 -1.77
N PHE A 83 -8.60 10.26 -1.12
CA PHE A 83 -8.96 8.84 -1.09
C PHE A 83 -9.00 8.32 0.34
N ASP A 84 -9.88 7.33 0.59
CA ASP A 84 -10.09 6.69 1.89
C ASP A 84 -9.21 5.48 2.09
N ALA A 85 -8.84 4.82 0.99
CA ALA A 85 -7.96 3.67 0.97
C ALA A 85 -7.02 3.70 -0.25
N LEU A 86 -5.92 2.94 -0.17
CA LEU A 86 -4.84 2.95 -1.13
C LEU A 86 -4.14 1.59 -1.15
N THR A 87 -3.77 1.09 -2.34
CA THR A 87 -2.78 0.01 -2.47
C THR A 87 -1.37 0.60 -2.42
N VAL A 88 -0.54 0.09 -1.53
CA VAL A 88 0.79 0.67 -1.27
C VAL A 88 1.71 -0.38 -0.65
N THR A 89 3.03 -0.25 -0.85
CA THR A 89 3.98 -1.10 -0.13
C THR A 89 4.11 -0.67 1.33
N ASN A 90 4.55 -1.59 2.18
CA ASN A 90 4.77 -1.33 3.61
C ASN A 90 5.75 -0.17 3.87
N MET A 91 6.77 -0.05 3.04
CA MET A 91 7.76 1.03 3.16
C MET A 91 7.13 2.38 2.83
N ASP A 92 6.44 2.46 1.70
CA ASP A 92 5.87 3.71 1.23
C ASP A 92 4.68 4.17 2.07
N ALA A 93 3.93 3.23 2.68
CA ALA A 93 2.92 3.53 3.70
C ALA A 93 3.51 4.24 4.93
N LEU A 94 4.75 3.90 5.30
CA LEU A 94 5.44 4.54 6.43
C LEU A 94 6.08 5.88 6.03
N SER A 95 6.73 5.94 4.85
CA SER A 95 7.54 7.10 4.42
C SER A 95 6.70 8.28 3.93
N VAL A 96 5.48 8.07 3.44
CA VAL A 96 4.67 9.15 2.88
C VAL A 96 3.45 9.45 3.76
N PRO A 97 2.38 8.66 3.79
CA PRO A 97 1.21 9.03 4.58
C PRO A 97 1.50 9.06 6.08
N ALA A 98 2.15 8.05 6.65
CA ALA A 98 2.42 8.01 8.09
C ALA A 98 3.41 9.11 8.52
N ALA A 99 4.49 9.33 7.76
CA ALA A 99 5.44 10.42 8.01
C ALA A 99 4.81 11.80 7.77
N GLY A 100 3.86 11.90 6.86
CA GLY A 100 3.02 13.08 6.63
C GLY A 100 1.96 13.32 7.72
N GLY A 101 1.87 12.44 8.73
CA GLY A 101 0.95 12.57 9.86
C GLY A 101 -0.42 11.91 9.65
N VAL A 102 -0.67 11.28 8.51
CA VAL A 102 -1.92 10.54 8.24
C VAL A 102 -1.90 9.22 8.99
N ASP A 103 -2.85 9.06 9.92
CA ASP A 103 -3.02 7.82 10.66
C ASP A 103 -3.63 6.75 9.75
N THR A 104 -2.84 5.71 9.44
CA THR A 104 -3.09 4.75 8.39
C THR A 104 -3.10 3.32 8.96
N THR A 105 -4.07 2.51 8.56
CA THR A 105 -4.19 1.10 8.95
C THR A 105 -4.12 0.19 7.73
N ALA A 106 -3.21 -0.78 7.74
CA ALA A 106 -3.19 -1.88 6.77
C ALA A 106 -4.35 -2.84 7.08
N VAL A 107 -5.37 -2.78 6.24
CA VAL A 107 -6.60 -3.60 6.33
C VAL A 107 -6.36 -4.99 5.74
N ILE A 108 -5.54 -5.05 4.69
CA ILE A 108 -5.17 -6.26 3.97
C ILE A 108 -3.65 -6.27 3.78
N VAL A 109 -3.04 -7.40 4.08
CA VAL A 109 -1.72 -7.76 3.56
C VAL A 109 -1.99 -8.78 2.45
N GLY A 110 -1.93 -8.33 1.21
CA GLY A 110 -2.35 -9.10 0.05
C GLY A 110 -1.32 -10.13 -0.38
N ASP A 111 -0.08 -9.72 -0.36
CA ASP A 111 1.07 -10.53 -0.77
C ASP A 111 2.39 -9.91 -0.30
N PHE A 112 3.48 -10.55 -0.67
CA PHE A 112 4.79 -9.92 -0.73
C PHE A 112 5.50 -10.26 -2.04
N SER A 113 6.29 -9.33 -2.53
CA SER A 113 7.13 -9.51 -3.72
C SER A 113 8.17 -10.60 -3.49
N ASN A 114 8.24 -11.56 -4.41
CA ASN A 114 9.14 -12.71 -4.35
C ASN A 114 9.79 -12.97 -5.72
N GLY A 115 10.30 -11.90 -6.32
CA GLY A 115 10.89 -11.86 -7.65
C GLY A 115 10.31 -10.76 -8.56
N ASN A 116 9.23 -10.06 -8.14
CA ASN A 116 8.61 -9.00 -8.94
C ASN A 116 9.40 -7.70 -8.98
N ASP A 117 10.13 -7.39 -7.92
CA ASP A 117 11.02 -6.24 -7.88
C ASP A 117 12.45 -6.68 -8.20
N ALA A 118 13.12 -5.98 -9.11
CA ALA A 118 14.44 -6.37 -9.56
C ALA A 118 15.39 -5.20 -9.83
N VAL A 119 16.66 -5.45 -9.56
CA VAL A 119 17.80 -4.66 -10.04
C VAL A 119 18.25 -5.25 -11.36
N ILE A 120 18.16 -4.47 -12.43
CA ILE A 120 18.47 -4.91 -13.80
C ILE A 120 19.67 -4.11 -14.31
N LEU A 121 20.66 -4.83 -14.85
CA LEU A 121 21.82 -4.23 -15.51
C LEU A 121 21.80 -4.54 -17.01
N LYS A 122 22.15 -3.55 -17.82
CA LYS A 122 22.31 -3.70 -19.27
C LYS A 122 23.70 -4.23 -19.60
N GLY A 123 23.77 -5.40 -20.26
CA GLY A 123 25.02 -6.02 -20.70
C GLY A 123 25.92 -6.55 -19.58
N LYS A 124 25.46 -6.61 -18.34
CA LYS A 124 26.20 -7.11 -17.17
C LYS A 124 25.34 -8.11 -16.41
N LYS A 125 25.95 -9.23 -16.00
CA LYS A 125 25.27 -10.34 -15.32
C LYS A 125 25.62 -10.47 -13.83
N ASP A 126 26.55 -9.64 -13.35
CA ASP A 126 27.02 -9.67 -11.97
C ASP A 126 26.61 -8.36 -11.28
N LEU A 127 26.00 -8.48 -10.10
CA LEU A 127 25.58 -7.35 -9.29
C LEU A 127 26.76 -6.42 -8.93
N ALA A 128 27.97 -6.95 -8.76
CA ALA A 128 29.15 -6.12 -8.47
C ALA A 128 29.46 -5.08 -9.56
N ALA A 129 28.99 -5.33 -10.79
CA ALA A 129 29.15 -4.40 -11.91
C ALA A 129 28.28 -3.12 -11.76
N ILE A 130 27.41 -3.04 -10.75
CA ILE A 130 26.62 -1.83 -10.44
C ILE A 130 27.48 -0.69 -9.92
N LYS A 131 28.65 -1.00 -9.35
CA LYS A 131 29.54 0.00 -8.76
C LYS A 131 29.91 1.09 -9.77
N GLY A 132 29.73 2.35 -9.37
CA GLY A 132 30.02 3.53 -10.19
C GLY A 132 28.95 3.85 -11.24
N GLN A 133 27.86 3.03 -11.36
CA GLN A 133 26.82 3.28 -12.34
C GLN A 133 25.82 4.33 -11.86
N LYS A 134 25.13 4.95 -12.84
CA LYS A 134 23.86 5.63 -12.63
C LYS A 134 22.76 4.57 -12.58
N VAL A 135 21.96 4.58 -11.52
CA VAL A 135 20.87 3.64 -11.29
C VAL A 135 19.56 4.42 -11.32
N ASN A 136 18.76 4.19 -12.33
CA ASN A 136 17.45 4.81 -12.47
C ASN A 136 16.41 4.01 -11.65
N LEU A 137 15.66 4.70 -10.83
CA LEU A 137 14.61 4.12 -9.99
C LEU A 137 13.66 5.22 -9.51
N VAL A 138 12.50 4.85 -8.98
CA VAL A 138 11.65 5.79 -8.25
C VAL A 138 12.34 6.07 -6.90
N GLU A 139 12.93 7.25 -6.77
CA GLU A 139 13.71 7.62 -5.59
C GLU A 139 12.82 7.69 -4.35
N PHE A 140 13.35 7.18 -3.22
CA PHE A 140 12.67 7.09 -1.94
C PHE A 140 11.47 6.14 -1.88
N SER A 141 11.26 5.31 -2.91
CA SER A 141 10.26 4.23 -2.93
C SER A 141 10.84 2.88 -2.54
N VAL A 142 10.00 1.85 -2.61
CA VAL A 142 10.39 0.44 -2.46
C VAL A 142 11.56 0.04 -3.36
N SER A 143 11.67 0.59 -4.58
CA SER A 143 12.82 0.34 -5.47
C SER A 143 14.13 0.85 -4.89
N HIS A 144 14.11 1.97 -4.17
CA HIS A 144 15.29 2.48 -3.48
C HIS A 144 15.69 1.58 -2.30
N TYR A 145 14.71 1.04 -1.57
CA TYR A 145 14.93 0.04 -0.54
C TYR A 145 15.55 -1.24 -1.12
N LEU A 146 15.01 -1.77 -2.23
CA LEU A 146 15.56 -2.94 -2.90
C LEU A 146 17.02 -2.70 -3.34
N LEU A 147 17.33 -1.52 -3.90
CA LEU A 147 18.71 -1.15 -4.23
C LEU A 147 19.63 -1.19 -2.99
N ALA A 148 19.19 -0.62 -1.87
CA ALA A 148 19.97 -0.63 -0.64
C ALA A 148 20.25 -2.06 -0.17
N ARG A 149 19.25 -2.96 -0.22
CA ARG A 149 19.40 -4.37 0.12
C ARG A 149 20.34 -5.12 -0.84
N ALA A 150 20.24 -4.83 -2.14
CA ALA A 150 21.16 -5.37 -3.14
C ALA A 150 22.61 -4.95 -2.87
N LEU A 151 22.85 -3.67 -2.64
CA LEU A 151 24.19 -3.14 -2.33
C LEU A 151 24.75 -3.73 -1.03
N GLU A 152 23.93 -3.83 0.02
CA GLU A 152 24.32 -4.44 1.29
C GLU A 152 24.79 -5.90 1.09
N SER A 153 24.12 -6.68 0.25
CA SER A 153 24.44 -8.09 -0.02
C SER A 153 25.87 -8.30 -0.55
N ILE A 154 26.42 -7.29 -1.21
CA ILE A 154 27.78 -7.29 -1.77
C ILE A 154 28.72 -6.29 -1.07
N LYS A 155 28.33 -5.80 0.14
CA LYS A 155 29.11 -4.88 0.96
C LYS A 155 29.42 -3.52 0.29
N LEU A 156 28.62 -3.12 -0.67
CA LEU A 156 28.60 -1.77 -1.21
C LEU A 156 27.64 -0.88 -0.41
N LYS A 157 27.82 0.44 -0.59
CA LYS A 157 26.94 1.48 -0.04
C LYS A 157 26.38 2.32 -1.17
N GLU A 158 25.32 3.07 -0.91
CA GLU A 158 24.70 3.93 -1.92
C GLU A 158 25.66 4.96 -2.54
N ARG A 159 26.61 5.47 -1.76
CA ARG A 159 27.69 6.34 -2.29
C ARG A 159 28.56 5.69 -3.38
N ASP A 160 28.50 4.38 -3.52
CA ASP A 160 29.22 3.63 -4.55
C ASP A 160 28.46 3.57 -5.90
N VAL A 161 27.26 4.14 -5.95
CA VAL A 161 26.42 4.30 -7.14
C VAL A 161 25.88 5.74 -7.22
N LYS A 162 25.21 6.09 -8.32
CA LYS A 162 24.52 7.37 -8.45
C LYS A 162 23.04 7.12 -8.73
N VAL A 163 22.19 7.32 -7.76
CA VAL A 163 20.73 7.24 -7.94
C VAL A 163 20.25 8.36 -8.87
N VAL A 164 19.35 8.03 -9.77
CA VAL A 164 18.68 8.95 -10.69
C VAL A 164 17.17 8.72 -10.58
N ASN A 165 16.48 9.72 -10.05
CA ASN A 165 15.04 9.64 -9.93
C ASN A 165 14.36 9.53 -11.29
N THR A 166 13.51 8.53 -11.45
CA THR A 166 12.78 8.23 -12.69
C THR A 166 11.44 7.64 -12.29
N SER A 167 10.34 8.23 -12.76
CA SER A 167 8.99 7.71 -12.48
C SER A 167 8.80 6.31 -13.05
N ASP A 168 7.91 5.53 -12.47
CA ASP A 168 7.52 4.23 -13.01
C ASP A 168 6.93 4.36 -14.42
N ALA A 169 6.11 5.37 -14.67
CA ALA A 169 5.55 5.67 -15.98
C ALA A 169 6.62 5.89 -17.07
N ASP A 170 7.79 6.43 -16.70
CA ASP A 170 8.89 6.73 -17.64
C ASP A 170 9.97 5.65 -17.68
N MET A 171 9.97 4.69 -16.77
CA MET A 171 11.07 3.76 -16.53
C MET A 171 11.47 2.95 -17.76
N VAL A 172 10.51 2.39 -18.46
CA VAL A 172 10.77 1.57 -19.66
C VAL A 172 11.33 2.44 -20.80
N ALA A 173 10.77 3.63 -20.98
CA ALA A 173 11.26 4.58 -22.00
C ALA A 173 12.69 5.03 -21.69
N ALA A 174 12.98 5.33 -20.43
CA ALA A 174 14.32 5.66 -19.97
C ALA A 174 15.32 4.52 -20.23
N TYR A 175 14.95 3.26 -19.88
CA TYR A 175 15.78 2.08 -20.11
C TYR A 175 16.11 1.88 -21.60
N LYS A 176 15.19 2.16 -22.52
CA LYS A 176 15.44 2.05 -23.98
C LYS A 176 16.55 2.97 -24.48
N THR A 177 16.90 4.02 -23.72
CA THR A 177 18.00 4.92 -24.07
C THR A 177 19.38 4.27 -23.86
N LYS A 178 20.41 4.74 -24.61
CA LYS A 178 21.79 4.27 -24.42
C LYS A 178 22.43 4.75 -23.10
N ALA A 179 21.89 5.81 -22.53
CA ALA A 179 22.47 6.45 -21.33
C ALA A 179 22.09 5.67 -20.05
N VAL A 180 21.02 4.90 -20.06
CA VAL A 180 20.54 4.12 -18.92
C VAL A 180 21.07 2.69 -19.02
N THR A 181 21.87 2.30 -18.04
CA THR A 181 22.55 0.99 -17.97
C THR A 181 22.20 0.19 -16.74
N ALA A 182 21.52 0.79 -15.76
CA ALA A 182 21.01 0.14 -14.56
C ALA A 182 19.67 0.73 -14.17
N VAL A 183 18.72 -0.13 -13.84
CA VAL A 183 17.39 0.28 -13.35
C VAL A 183 16.98 -0.61 -12.17
N VAL A 184 16.14 -0.06 -11.28
CA VAL A 184 15.42 -0.83 -10.26
C VAL A 184 13.95 -0.51 -10.39
N THR A 185 13.14 -1.54 -10.58
CA THR A 185 11.69 -1.39 -10.79
C THR A 185 10.98 -2.69 -10.48
N TRP A 186 9.68 -2.74 -10.73
CA TRP A 186 8.80 -3.88 -10.46
C TRP A 186 8.01 -4.33 -11.69
N ASN A 187 7.35 -5.48 -11.61
CA ASN A 187 6.48 -5.98 -12.67
C ASN A 187 5.16 -5.15 -12.78
N PRO A 188 4.71 -4.87 -14.00
CA PRO A 188 5.11 -5.49 -15.29
C PRO A 188 6.37 -4.92 -15.95
N LEU A 189 6.90 -3.79 -15.47
CA LEU A 189 8.04 -3.10 -16.10
C LEU A 189 9.30 -3.98 -16.17
N VAL A 190 9.56 -4.78 -15.13
CA VAL A 190 10.67 -5.76 -15.12
C VAL A 190 10.53 -6.71 -16.28
N SER A 191 9.35 -7.31 -16.48
CA SER A 191 9.11 -8.26 -17.57
C SER A 191 9.28 -7.60 -18.93
N GLU A 192 8.80 -6.36 -19.12
CA GLU A 192 8.98 -5.61 -20.37
C GLU A 192 10.46 -5.34 -20.65
N ILE A 193 11.21 -4.86 -19.65
CA ILE A 193 12.63 -4.57 -19.78
C ILE A 193 13.44 -5.85 -20.10
N LEU A 194 13.10 -6.97 -19.48
CA LEU A 194 13.79 -8.25 -19.68
C LEU A 194 13.52 -8.88 -21.06
N THR A 195 12.65 -8.32 -21.89
CA THR A 195 12.55 -8.68 -23.32
C THR A 195 13.81 -8.30 -24.10
N ASP A 196 14.56 -7.29 -23.63
CA ASP A 196 15.89 -7.00 -24.16
C ASP A 196 16.89 -8.09 -23.75
N LYS A 197 17.48 -8.79 -24.72
CA LYS A 197 18.48 -9.85 -24.46
C LYS A 197 19.72 -9.37 -23.71
N ASN A 198 19.96 -8.06 -23.67
CA ASN A 198 21.04 -7.45 -22.91
C ASN A 198 20.61 -7.06 -21.47
N ALA A 199 19.33 -7.14 -21.13
CA ALA A 199 18.86 -6.92 -19.78
C ALA A 199 19.08 -8.15 -18.91
N HIS A 200 19.64 -7.96 -17.72
CA HIS A 200 19.86 -9.07 -16.78
C HIS A 200 19.42 -8.63 -15.38
N ALA A 201 18.43 -9.32 -14.81
CA ALA A 201 18.12 -9.19 -13.38
C ALA A 201 19.30 -9.79 -12.60
N VAL A 202 19.96 -8.96 -11.82
CA VAL A 202 21.16 -9.34 -11.04
C VAL A 202 20.89 -9.47 -9.55
N PHE A 203 19.77 -8.94 -9.10
CA PHE A 203 19.20 -9.08 -7.76
C PHE A 203 17.70 -8.86 -7.85
N ASP A 204 16.93 -9.58 -7.06
CA ASP A 204 15.47 -9.43 -7.00
C ASP A 204 14.95 -9.68 -5.58
N SER A 205 13.66 -9.38 -5.38
CA SER A 205 12.98 -9.47 -4.08
C SER A 205 12.92 -10.89 -3.50
N SER A 206 13.14 -11.95 -4.29
CA SER A 206 13.24 -13.32 -3.78
C SER A 206 14.45 -13.53 -2.85
N LYS A 207 15.43 -12.62 -2.89
CA LYS A 207 16.60 -12.62 -1.99
C LYS A 207 16.31 -11.99 -0.63
N ILE A 208 15.17 -11.33 -0.49
CA ILE A 208 14.70 -10.65 0.73
C ILE A 208 13.20 -10.98 0.98
N PRO A 209 12.82 -12.26 1.06
CA PRO A 209 11.42 -12.67 1.11
C PRO A 209 10.71 -12.04 2.34
N GLY A 210 9.49 -11.52 2.11
CA GLY A 210 8.68 -10.88 3.16
C GLY A 210 9.10 -9.45 3.52
N GLU A 211 10.14 -8.87 2.90
CA GLU A 211 10.55 -7.49 3.19
C GLU A 211 9.73 -6.45 2.39
N ILE A 212 9.27 -6.79 1.20
CA ILE A 212 8.40 -5.93 0.36
C ILE A 212 6.99 -6.49 0.43
N MET A 213 6.18 -5.95 1.32
CA MET A 213 4.79 -6.34 1.52
C MET A 213 3.87 -5.40 0.74
N ASP A 214 2.88 -5.96 0.07
CA ASP A 214 1.85 -5.25 -0.67
C ASP A 214 0.56 -5.20 0.14
N LEU A 215 0.11 -3.98 0.43
CA LEU A 215 -0.95 -3.68 1.37
C LEU A 215 -2.14 -3.02 0.66
N LEU A 216 -3.33 -3.21 1.20
CA LEU A 216 -4.38 -2.21 1.14
C LEU A 216 -4.42 -1.50 2.49
N VAL A 217 -4.15 -0.22 2.49
CA VAL A 217 -4.27 0.64 3.66
C VAL A 217 -5.50 1.53 3.57
N ALA A 218 -6.02 1.95 4.71
CA ALA A 218 -7.08 2.95 4.78
C ALA A 218 -6.86 3.90 5.97
N ASN A 219 -7.45 5.08 5.90
CA ASN A 219 -7.42 6.05 6.98
C ASN A 219 -8.06 5.47 8.24
N THR A 220 -7.33 5.48 9.35
CA THR A 220 -7.76 4.85 10.61
C THR A 220 -9.05 5.44 11.16
N ALA A 221 -9.26 6.75 11.04
CA ALA A 221 -10.50 7.39 11.50
C ALA A 221 -11.70 6.97 10.62
N VAL A 222 -11.50 6.89 9.30
CA VAL A 222 -12.53 6.39 8.36
C VAL A 222 -12.94 4.98 8.73
N LEU A 223 -12.00 4.08 9.00
CA LEU A 223 -12.30 2.69 9.38
C LEU A 223 -13.02 2.58 10.71
N LYS A 224 -12.66 3.44 11.67
CA LYS A 224 -13.29 3.47 13.00
C LYS A 224 -14.75 3.90 12.91
N ASP A 225 -15.02 4.91 12.11
CA ASP A 225 -16.37 5.47 11.97
C ASP A 225 -17.24 4.65 11.00
N ASN A 226 -16.60 3.91 10.08
CA ASN A 226 -17.28 3.12 9.03
C ASN A 226 -16.70 1.69 8.94
N PRO A 227 -16.95 0.82 9.92
CA PRO A 227 -16.40 -0.54 9.93
C PRO A 227 -16.89 -1.41 8.76
N ASP A 228 -18.04 -1.11 8.19
CA ASP A 228 -18.60 -1.82 7.05
C ASP A 228 -17.82 -1.58 5.75
N PHE A 229 -17.18 -0.42 5.63
CA PHE A 229 -16.22 -0.18 4.55
C PHE A 229 -15.05 -1.18 4.58
N ALA A 230 -14.46 -1.41 5.75
CA ALA A 230 -13.39 -2.41 5.89
C ALA A 230 -13.86 -3.83 5.57
N LYS A 231 -15.08 -4.21 6.00
CA LYS A 231 -15.68 -5.51 5.68
C LYS A 231 -15.90 -5.66 4.17
N ALA A 232 -16.37 -4.61 3.50
CA ALA A 232 -16.51 -4.62 2.05
C ALA A 232 -15.16 -4.82 1.36
N LEU A 233 -14.11 -4.09 1.78
CA LEU A 233 -12.76 -4.20 1.20
C LEU A 233 -12.19 -5.62 1.29
N VAL A 234 -12.25 -6.27 2.46
CA VAL A 234 -11.75 -7.66 2.59
C VAL A 234 -12.64 -8.65 1.84
N GLY A 235 -13.95 -8.40 1.75
CA GLY A 235 -14.87 -9.21 0.96
C GLY A 235 -14.55 -9.15 -0.53
N ILE A 236 -14.35 -7.97 -1.07
CA ILE A 236 -13.92 -7.74 -2.46
C ILE A 236 -12.62 -8.49 -2.73
N TRP A 237 -11.63 -8.31 -1.88
CA TRP A 237 -10.31 -8.91 -2.05
C TRP A 237 -10.35 -10.43 -2.09
N TYR A 238 -10.93 -11.07 -1.07
CA TYR A 238 -10.91 -12.53 -0.97
C TYR A 238 -11.86 -13.22 -1.94
N GLU A 239 -12.98 -12.60 -2.35
CA GLU A 239 -13.80 -13.13 -3.44
C GLU A 239 -13.04 -13.08 -4.77
N THR A 240 -12.37 -11.97 -5.05
CA THR A 240 -11.61 -11.81 -6.30
C THR A 240 -10.41 -12.75 -6.35
N THR A 241 -9.65 -12.86 -5.24
CA THR A 241 -8.49 -13.76 -5.18
C THR A 241 -8.89 -15.22 -5.27
N ALA A 242 -9.99 -15.63 -4.63
CA ALA A 242 -10.51 -16.98 -4.76
C ALA A 242 -10.90 -17.31 -6.21
N LEU A 243 -11.49 -16.34 -6.94
CA LEU A 243 -11.87 -16.50 -8.34
C LEU A 243 -10.64 -16.71 -9.23
N PHE A 244 -9.70 -15.77 -9.26
CA PHE A 244 -8.63 -15.82 -10.23
C PHE A 244 -7.54 -16.87 -9.92
N THR A 245 -7.43 -17.32 -8.67
CA THR A 245 -6.50 -18.39 -8.27
C THR A 245 -7.08 -19.79 -8.48
N ALA A 246 -8.38 -19.91 -8.75
CA ALA A 246 -9.00 -21.18 -9.04
C ALA A 246 -8.49 -21.76 -10.38
N ASP A 247 -8.26 -23.07 -10.40
CA ASP A 247 -7.95 -23.82 -11.62
C ASP A 247 -9.25 -24.15 -12.39
N THR A 248 -9.90 -23.10 -12.89
CA THR A 248 -11.15 -23.16 -13.64
C THR A 248 -11.05 -22.28 -14.88
N PRO A 249 -11.93 -22.48 -15.89
CA PRO A 249 -12.00 -21.59 -17.05
C PRO A 249 -12.22 -20.12 -16.66
N GLU A 250 -13.05 -19.86 -15.64
CA GLU A 250 -13.35 -18.51 -15.13
C GLU A 250 -12.11 -17.90 -14.47
N GLY A 251 -11.37 -18.67 -13.66
CA GLY A 251 -10.12 -18.23 -13.05
C GLY A 251 -9.05 -17.89 -14.07
N LYS A 252 -8.93 -18.73 -15.10
CA LYS A 252 -8.05 -18.48 -16.25
C LYS A 252 -8.46 -17.20 -17.00
N ALA A 253 -9.75 -17.03 -17.30
CA ALA A 253 -10.26 -15.85 -17.98
C ALA A 253 -10.02 -14.56 -17.16
N ALA A 254 -10.14 -14.64 -15.82
CA ALA A 254 -9.83 -13.53 -14.93
C ALA A 254 -8.35 -13.12 -15.01
N ARG A 255 -7.42 -14.09 -14.97
CA ARG A 255 -5.98 -13.82 -15.13
C ARG A 255 -5.63 -13.26 -16.51
N GLU A 256 -6.27 -13.78 -17.57
CA GLU A 256 -6.10 -13.25 -18.93
C GLU A 256 -6.58 -11.80 -19.04
N ALA A 257 -7.72 -11.46 -18.45
CA ALA A 257 -8.25 -10.11 -18.41
C ALA A 257 -7.32 -9.15 -17.65
N MET A 258 -6.83 -9.55 -16.47
CA MET A 258 -5.87 -8.78 -15.70
C MET A 258 -4.52 -8.62 -16.42
N GLY A 259 -4.03 -9.68 -17.08
CA GLY A 259 -2.83 -9.62 -17.92
C GLY A 259 -2.98 -8.59 -19.04
N LYS A 260 -4.09 -8.64 -19.78
CA LYS A 260 -4.37 -7.65 -20.83
C LYS A 260 -4.45 -6.23 -20.29
N ALA A 261 -5.08 -6.02 -19.14
CA ALA A 261 -5.17 -4.71 -18.51
C ALA A 261 -3.82 -4.18 -18.01
N SER A 262 -2.88 -5.06 -17.63
CA SER A 262 -1.51 -4.69 -17.25
C SER A 262 -0.51 -4.69 -18.42
N GLY A 263 -0.97 -4.87 -19.68
CA GLY A 263 -0.13 -4.80 -20.86
C GLY A 263 0.64 -6.10 -21.19
N THR A 264 0.20 -7.26 -20.65
CA THR A 264 0.80 -8.57 -20.94
C THR A 264 -0.27 -9.59 -21.37
N ASP A 265 0.15 -10.79 -21.72
CA ASP A 265 -0.73 -11.93 -21.97
C ASP A 265 -0.92 -12.79 -20.70
N LEU A 266 -1.72 -13.85 -20.80
CA LEU A 266 -1.94 -14.79 -19.71
C LEU A 266 -0.64 -15.40 -19.19
N ALA A 267 0.27 -15.81 -20.07
CA ALA A 267 1.53 -16.45 -19.69
C ALA A 267 2.44 -15.46 -18.93
N GLY A 268 2.48 -14.21 -19.39
CA GLY A 268 3.19 -13.13 -18.71
C GLY A 268 2.60 -12.82 -17.33
N PHE A 269 1.27 -12.74 -17.23
CA PHE A 269 0.61 -12.53 -15.95
C PHE A 269 0.84 -13.69 -14.97
N ASP A 270 0.69 -14.94 -15.43
CA ASP A 270 0.94 -16.14 -14.61
C ASP A 270 2.41 -16.20 -14.15
N SER A 271 3.37 -15.77 -14.98
CA SER A 271 4.79 -15.68 -14.61
C SER A 271 5.02 -14.61 -13.51
N GLN A 272 4.39 -13.46 -13.62
CA GLN A 272 4.47 -12.41 -12.60
C GLN A 272 3.79 -12.84 -11.29
N LEU A 273 2.65 -13.52 -11.39
CA LEU A 273 1.95 -14.08 -10.24
C LEU A 273 2.78 -15.15 -9.52
N ALA A 274 3.54 -15.97 -10.25
CA ALA A 274 4.48 -16.94 -9.68
C ALA A 274 5.65 -16.29 -8.94
N ALA A 275 6.00 -15.03 -9.28
CA ALA A 275 6.98 -14.20 -8.58
C ALA A 275 6.36 -13.38 -7.41
N THR A 276 5.11 -13.69 -7.05
CA THR A 276 4.35 -13.07 -5.96
C THR A 276 4.01 -14.13 -4.91
N ARG A 277 4.33 -13.91 -3.65
CA ARG A 277 3.79 -14.75 -2.57
C ARG A 277 2.41 -14.22 -2.18
N LEU A 278 1.42 -14.54 -3.00
CA LEU A 278 0.02 -14.13 -2.77
C LEU A 278 -0.58 -14.86 -1.56
N PHE A 279 -1.28 -14.13 -0.71
CA PHE A 279 -2.11 -14.66 0.37
C PHE A 279 -3.56 -14.80 -0.11
N ALA A 280 -3.78 -15.77 -1.00
CA ALA A 280 -5.10 -16.00 -1.61
C ALA A 280 -6.17 -16.40 -0.60
N LYS A 281 -5.78 -16.92 0.56
CA LYS A 281 -6.67 -17.33 1.65
C LYS A 281 -6.42 -16.48 2.89
N ALA A 282 -7.48 -15.95 3.47
CA ALA A 282 -7.41 -15.10 4.66
C ALA A 282 -6.62 -15.71 5.84
N PRO A 283 -6.72 -17.02 6.18
CA PRO A 283 -5.89 -17.61 7.21
C PRO A 283 -4.37 -17.48 6.99
N GLU A 284 -3.91 -17.47 5.73
CA GLU A 284 -2.49 -17.31 5.40
C GLU A 284 -2.02 -15.88 5.69
N ALA A 285 -2.81 -14.88 5.27
CA ALA A 285 -2.53 -13.47 5.57
C ALA A 285 -2.56 -13.18 7.07
N VAL A 286 -3.55 -13.72 7.79
CA VAL A 286 -3.64 -13.63 9.26
C VAL A 286 -2.40 -14.22 9.94
N ALA A 287 -1.98 -15.42 9.51
CA ALA A 287 -0.79 -16.05 10.05
C ALA A 287 0.48 -15.23 9.79
N PHE A 288 0.60 -14.68 8.57
CA PHE A 288 1.75 -13.85 8.20
C PHE A 288 1.79 -12.55 8.99
N VAL A 289 0.69 -11.80 9.06
CA VAL A 289 0.68 -10.49 9.74
C VAL A 289 0.90 -10.61 11.25
N ARG A 290 0.53 -11.76 11.85
CA ARG A 290 0.81 -12.10 13.25
C ARG A 290 2.23 -12.60 13.48
N SER A 291 2.96 -12.94 12.43
CA SER A 291 4.32 -13.47 12.58
C SER A 291 5.31 -12.40 13.07
N PRO A 292 6.39 -12.79 13.76
CA PRO A 292 7.42 -11.86 14.16
C PRO A 292 8.16 -11.22 12.99
N ASP A 293 8.04 -11.79 11.78
CA ASP A 293 8.75 -11.34 10.58
C ASP A 293 8.29 -9.95 10.15
N VAL A 294 6.97 -9.65 10.24
CA VAL A 294 6.44 -8.31 9.96
C VAL A 294 7.09 -7.26 10.86
N GLY A 295 7.19 -7.55 12.17
CA GLY A 295 7.87 -6.65 13.10
C GLY A 295 9.35 -6.47 12.80
N THR A 296 10.04 -7.54 12.43
CA THR A 296 11.47 -7.52 12.04
C THR A 296 11.68 -6.70 10.77
N THR A 297 10.84 -6.92 9.76
CA THR A 297 10.85 -6.16 8.51
C THR A 297 10.60 -4.67 8.78
N MET A 298 9.54 -4.33 9.52
CA MET A 298 9.21 -2.93 9.79
C MET A 298 10.27 -2.22 10.65
N ASP A 299 10.96 -2.95 11.54
CA ASP A 299 12.12 -2.39 12.27
C ASP A 299 13.28 -2.05 11.33
N ARG A 300 13.53 -2.87 10.32
CA ARG A 300 14.53 -2.60 9.28
C ARG A 300 14.12 -1.42 8.41
N VAL A 301 12.89 -1.41 7.95
CA VAL A 301 12.31 -0.36 7.10
C VAL A 301 12.39 1.01 7.78
N ARG A 302 11.93 1.14 9.04
CA ARG A 302 11.97 2.43 9.75
C ARG A 302 13.40 2.95 9.97
N LYS A 303 14.38 2.06 10.17
CA LYS A 303 15.79 2.43 10.27
C LYS A 303 16.34 2.94 8.93
N PHE A 304 16.04 2.23 7.84
CA PHE A 304 16.36 2.68 6.48
C PHE A 304 15.77 4.06 6.19
N LEU A 305 14.48 4.25 6.48
CA LEU A 305 13.79 5.53 6.25
C LEU A 305 14.38 6.67 7.09
N PHE A 306 14.80 6.38 8.32
CA PHE A 306 15.47 7.36 9.15
C PHE A 306 16.84 7.77 8.57
N GLU A 307 17.64 6.79 8.11
CA GLU A 307 18.93 7.05 7.44
C GLU A 307 18.77 7.88 6.16
N LYS A 308 17.61 7.81 5.51
CA LYS A 308 17.24 8.58 4.31
C LYS A 308 16.51 9.89 4.60
N GLU A 309 16.34 10.25 5.87
CA GLU A 309 15.61 11.45 6.31
C GLU A 309 14.11 11.46 5.87
N LEU A 310 13.50 10.26 5.67
CA LEU A 310 12.14 10.09 5.15
C LEU A 310 11.07 9.93 6.24
N LEU A 311 11.43 10.04 7.53
CA LEU A 311 10.46 10.02 8.64
C LEU A 311 9.98 11.43 9.05
N GLY A 312 10.14 12.40 8.16
CA GLY A 312 9.81 13.81 8.41
C GLY A 312 10.97 14.62 8.97
N SER A 313 10.99 15.92 8.68
CA SER A 313 12.09 16.85 9.02
C SER A 313 12.36 17.02 10.53
N GLY A 314 11.42 16.56 11.38
CA GLY A 314 11.54 16.62 12.84
C GLY A 314 11.98 15.30 13.48
N ALA A 315 12.18 14.23 12.71
CA ALA A 315 12.54 12.93 13.23
C ALA A 315 13.95 12.94 13.83
N LYS A 316 14.07 12.60 15.11
CA LYS A 316 15.37 12.53 15.82
C LYS A 316 15.94 11.13 15.90
N SER A 317 15.15 10.12 15.56
CA SER A 317 15.54 8.71 15.54
C SER A 317 14.56 7.92 14.66
N ALA A 318 14.89 6.66 14.38
CA ALA A 318 13.97 5.72 13.72
C ALA A 318 12.69 5.46 14.52
N ASP A 319 12.64 5.84 15.80
CA ASP A 319 11.46 5.72 16.66
C ASP A 319 10.48 6.89 16.55
N ALA A 320 10.69 7.86 15.66
CA ALA A 320 9.86 9.07 15.57
C ALA A 320 8.37 8.76 15.27
N ILE A 321 8.10 7.68 14.55
CA ILE A 321 6.75 7.22 14.22
C ILE A 321 6.50 5.87 14.86
N GLY A 322 5.35 5.72 15.53
CA GLY A 322 4.87 4.45 16.05
C GLY A 322 4.25 3.58 14.98
N ILE A 323 4.63 2.31 14.96
CA ILE A 323 4.06 1.26 14.12
C ILE A 323 3.42 0.22 15.04
N GLU A 324 2.10 0.13 15.02
CA GLU A 324 1.36 -0.85 15.80
C GLU A 324 1.24 -2.16 15.03
N LEU A 325 1.51 -3.26 15.70
CA LEU A 325 1.41 -4.62 15.18
C LEU A 325 0.25 -5.36 15.84
N PRO A 326 -0.26 -6.46 15.27
CA PRO A 326 -1.29 -7.27 15.89
C PRO A 326 -0.93 -7.64 17.33
N GLY A 327 -1.93 -7.59 18.23
CA GLY A 327 -1.72 -7.80 19.66
C GLY A 327 -1.26 -6.57 20.43
N GLY A 328 -1.22 -5.38 19.79
CA GLY A 328 -0.95 -4.09 20.45
C GLY A 328 0.53 -3.80 20.70
N LYS A 329 1.45 -4.58 20.14
CA LYS A 329 2.89 -4.27 20.19
C LYS A 329 3.19 -3.08 19.32
N VAL A 330 3.91 -2.09 19.83
CA VAL A 330 4.31 -0.89 19.08
C VAL A 330 5.83 -0.88 18.90
N LEU A 331 6.27 -0.66 17.65
CA LEU A 331 7.64 -0.27 17.31
C LEU A 331 7.69 1.26 17.24
N GLY A 332 8.72 1.87 17.81
CA GLY A 332 8.86 3.33 17.83
C GLY A 332 7.99 4.03 18.88
N ASP A 333 7.59 5.27 18.62
CA ASP A 333 6.87 6.10 19.60
C ASP A 333 5.40 5.69 19.72
N ALA A 334 5.05 5.06 20.83
CA ALA A 334 3.67 4.66 21.12
C ALA A 334 2.69 5.85 21.27
N LYS A 335 3.21 7.08 21.45
CA LYS A 335 2.38 8.31 21.50
C LYS A 335 2.14 8.91 20.12
N ASN A 336 2.87 8.45 19.10
CA ASN A 336 2.77 8.93 17.72
C ASN A 336 2.58 7.78 16.73
N VAL A 337 1.63 6.87 17.01
CA VAL A 337 1.30 5.76 16.10
C VAL A 337 0.60 6.32 14.86
N LYS A 338 1.19 6.07 13.68
CA LYS A 338 0.69 6.52 12.38
C LYS A 338 0.55 5.39 11.35
N LEU A 339 1.10 4.22 11.65
CA LEU A 339 0.90 3.03 10.82
C LEU A 339 0.47 1.87 11.71
N ARG A 340 -0.57 1.16 11.29
CA ARG A 340 -1.07 -0.03 12.00
C ARG A 340 -1.18 -1.21 11.06
N PHE A 341 -0.72 -2.35 11.52
CA PHE A 341 -1.02 -3.64 10.92
C PHE A 341 -2.08 -4.32 11.78
N THR A 342 -3.17 -4.74 11.17
CA THR A 342 -4.24 -5.44 11.88
C THR A 342 -4.64 -6.70 11.13
N ASP A 343 -5.05 -7.70 11.89
CA ASP A 343 -5.64 -8.93 11.36
C ASP A 343 -7.17 -8.96 11.48
N THR A 344 -7.75 -7.93 12.09
CA THR A 344 -9.17 -7.88 12.50
C THR A 344 -10.13 -8.27 11.39
N TRP A 345 -10.04 -7.63 10.23
CA TRP A 345 -11.00 -7.87 9.15
C TRP A 345 -10.66 -9.12 8.32
N MET A 346 -9.38 -9.40 8.13
CA MET A 346 -8.94 -10.65 7.49
C MET A 346 -9.35 -11.87 8.34
N ALA A 347 -9.32 -11.76 9.67
CA ALA A 347 -9.78 -12.81 10.57
C ALA A 347 -11.30 -13.06 10.46
N LEU A 348 -12.12 -12.03 10.21
CA LEU A 348 -13.56 -12.23 9.94
C LEU A 348 -13.78 -13.12 8.72
N VAL A 349 -13.00 -12.94 7.66
CA VAL A 349 -13.07 -13.81 6.48
C VAL A 349 -12.58 -15.22 6.82
N ALA A 350 -11.47 -15.33 7.53
CA ALA A 350 -10.89 -16.62 7.93
C ALA A 350 -11.88 -17.45 8.79
N ASP A 351 -12.66 -16.78 9.62
CA ASP A 351 -13.66 -17.38 10.52
C ASP A 351 -15.04 -17.60 9.84
N GLY A 352 -15.22 -17.18 8.57
CA GLY A 352 -16.52 -17.24 7.87
C GLY A 352 -17.59 -16.33 8.48
N LYS A 353 -17.19 -15.18 9.03
CA LYS A 353 -18.07 -14.21 9.73
C LYS A 353 -18.34 -12.93 8.93
N LEU A 354 -18.01 -12.91 7.65
CA LEU A 354 -18.18 -11.73 6.79
C LEU A 354 -19.52 -11.70 6.06
#